data_e22e31baae51fcaaf0d63b9c94e32353
#
_entry.id   e22e31baae51fcaaf0d63b9c94e32353
#
_cell.length_a   1.000
_cell.length_b   1.000
_cell.length_c   1.000
_cell.angle_alpha   90.00
_cell.angle_beta   90.00
_cell.angle_gamma   90.00
#
_symmetry.space_group_name_H-M   'P 1'
#
loop_
_entity.id
_entity.type
_entity.pdbx_description
1 polymer ?
#
loop_
_entity_poly.entity_id
_entity_poly.type
_entity_poly.pdbx_seq_one_letter_code
_entity_poly.pdbx_strand_id
1 'polypeptide(L)'
;MKNIIEINDITAPELDVYARTSEVQLLRYYEPEPGLFIAESPKVIERALNAGYEPLSFLVEHKDLEGEAKQILERYPEIPVYTAEYDVLVGMTGYALARGMLCAMKRRRLPSVEEICQNTSRIAILENVVNPTNIGAIFRSAAALHMDAVLLISGCSDPLYRRAARVSMGTVFQIPWTYFDKKSSWPEDGMKSIQNLGFKTVAMALRDDSFSIDAPKLLAEEKLAIVLGTEGDGLASQTIADCDYTVKIPMSHGVDSLNVAAASAVAFWELGRKR
;
A
#
# COMPACT_ATOMS: atom_id res chain seq x y z
N MET A 1 30.96 -2.28 10.24
CA MET A 1 29.64 -2.56 10.81
C MET A 1 29.84 -3.15 12.20
N LYS A 2 29.32 -2.51 13.26
CA LYS A 2 29.64 -2.89 14.65
C LYS A 2 28.67 -3.89 15.28
N ASN A 3 27.53 -4.18 14.64
CA ASN A 3 26.44 -4.93 15.29
C ASN A 3 25.91 -6.08 14.42
N ILE A 4 26.84 -6.83 13.79
CA ILE A 4 26.50 -8.05 13.02
C ILE A 4 26.45 -9.21 14.00
N ILE A 5 25.34 -9.95 13.99
CA ILE A 5 25.07 -11.09 14.85
C ILE A 5 24.81 -12.30 13.97
N GLU A 6 25.70 -13.28 14.05
CA GLU A 6 25.54 -14.58 13.38
C GLU A 6 24.41 -15.37 14.03
N ILE A 7 23.49 -15.88 13.24
CA ILE A 7 22.38 -16.71 13.72
C ILE A 7 22.92 -18.13 13.96
N ASN A 8 23.02 -18.50 15.25
CA ASN A 8 23.38 -19.84 15.70
C ASN A 8 22.16 -20.62 16.21
N ASP A 9 21.09 -19.90 16.61
CA ASP A 9 19.83 -20.45 17.10
C ASP A 9 18.67 -19.82 16.34
N ILE A 10 18.06 -20.57 15.42
CA ILE A 10 16.90 -20.13 14.64
C ILE A 10 15.63 -19.95 15.46
N THR A 11 15.62 -20.42 16.73
CA THR A 11 14.49 -20.30 17.65
C THR A 11 14.60 -19.09 18.56
N ALA A 12 15.66 -18.30 18.44
CA ALA A 12 15.87 -17.10 19.24
C ALA A 12 14.69 -16.11 19.11
N PRO A 13 14.16 -15.59 20.25
CA PRO A 13 12.95 -14.76 20.27
C PRO A 13 13.06 -13.47 19.42
N GLU A 14 14.24 -12.89 19.29
CA GLU A 14 14.50 -11.70 18.48
C GLU A 14 14.28 -11.91 16.98
N LEU A 15 14.24 -13.18 16.53
CA LEU A 15 13.96 -13.57 15.15
C LEU A 15 12.47 -13.81 14.88
N ASP A 16 11.63 -13.80 15.91
CA ASP A 16 10.19 -14.08 15.80
C ASP A 16 9.49 -13.17 14.80
N VAL A 17 9.85 -11.90 14.78
CA VAL A 17 9.26 -10.91 13.87
C VAL A 17 9.43 -11.28 12.39
N TYR A 18 10.47 -12.05 12.04
CA TYR A 18 10.75 -12.49 10.67
C TYR A 18 10.15 -13.85 10.32
N ALA A 19 10.02 -14.74 11.29
CA ALA A 19 9.76 -16.16 11.05
C ALA A 19 8.42 -16.65 11.60
N ARG A 20 8.02 -16.17 12.78
CA ARG A 20 6.92 -16.75 13.57
C ARG A 20 5.77 -15.79 13.85
N THR A 21 5.93 -14.51 13.54
CA THR A 21 4.89 -13.50 13.76
C THR A 21 4.15 -13.22 12.47
N SER A 22 2.82 -13.44 12.46
CA SER A 22 1.99 -13.13 11.30
C SER A 22 1.86 -11.61 11.07
N GLU A 23 1.50 -11.19 9.86
CA GLU A 23 1.27 -9.78 9.50
C GLU A 23 0.26 -9.08 10.44
N VAL A 24 -0.80 -9.80 10.84
CA VAL A 24 -1.81 -9.27 11.77
C VAL A 24 -1.24 -9.10 13.18
N GLN A 25 -0.39 -10.02 13.63
CA GLN A 25 0.29 -9.90 14.93
C GLN A 25 1.33 -8.77 14.91
N LEU A 26 2.07 -8.62 13.81
CA LEU A 26 2.99 -7.49 13.62
C LEU A 26 2.24 -6.15 13.67
N LEU A 27 1.09 -6.04 12.99
CA LEU A 27 0.25 -4.84 13.00
C LEU A 27 -0.13 -4.42 14.42
N ARG A 28 -0.39 -5.38 15.32
CA ARG A 28 -0.84 -5.18 16.70
C ARG A 28 0.26 -5.31 17.75
N TYR A 29 1.50 -5.39 17.34
CA TYR A 29 2.63 -5.75 18.21
C TYR A 29 2.76 -4.86 19.45
N TYR A 30 2.43 -3.56 19.32
CA TYR A 30 2.46 -2.58 20.40
C TYR A 30 1.07 -2.03 20.75
N GLU A 31 -0.03 -2.74 20.41
CA GLU A 31 -1.39 -2.23 20.64
C GLU A 31 -1.57 -1.69 22.09
N PRO A 32 -2.11 -0.46 22.30
CA PRO A 32 -2.81 0.40 21.33
C PRO A 32 -1.92 1.27 20.42
N GLU A 33 -0.61 1.29 20.63
CA GLU A 33 0.33 2.02 19.76
C GLU A 33 0.53 1.28 18.43
N PRO A 34 0.99 2.00 17.38
CA PRO A 34 1.29 1.38 16.08
C PRO A 34 2.29 0.24 16.20
N GLY A 35 2.01 -0.88 15.56
CA GLY A 35 2.85 -2.07 15.62
C GLY A 35 4.06 -2.02 14.69
N LEU A 36 4.35 -3.17 14.08
CA LEU A 36 5.50 -3.39 13.22
C LEU A 36 5.07 -3.76 11.80
N PHE A 37 6.02 -3.73 10.87
CA PHE A 37 5.92 -4.34 9.56
C PHE A 37 7.30 -4.79 9.08
N ILE A 38 7.32 -5.70 8.09
CA ILE A 38 8.55 -6.18 7.47
C ILE A 38 8.67 -5.58 6.07
N ALA A 39 9.74 -4.81 5.86
CA ALA A 39 10.17 -4.37 4.54
C ALA A 39 11.11 -5.41 3.92
N GLU A 40 10.89 -5.77 2.65
CA GLU A 40 11.64 -6.79 1.93
C GLU A 40 12.33 -6.19 0.70
N SER A 41 13.60 -6.44 0.54
CA SER A 41 14.56 -5.96 -0.46
C SER A 41 15.20 -4.60 -0.15
N PRO A 42 16.49 -4.40 -0.55
CA PRO A 42 17.19 -3.14 -0.27
C PRO A 42 16.44 -1.90 -0.74
N LYS A 43 15.87 -1.92 -1.95
CA LYS A 43 15.17 -0.76 -2.52
C LYS A 43 13.89 -0.40 -1.75
N VAL A 44 13.12 -1.39 -1.29
CA VAL A 44 11.90 -1.16 -0.49
C VAL A 44 12.27 -0.61 0.87
N ILE A 45 13.29 -1.20 1.50
CA ILE A 45 13.84 -0.76 2.80
C ILE A 45 14.35 0.67 2.70
N GLU A 46 15.15 0.99 1.69
CA GLU A 46 15.67 2.34 1.47
C GLU A 46 14.54 3.38 1.34
N ARG A 47 13.47 3.07 0.59
CA ARG A 47 12.31 3.96 0.45
C ARG A 47 11.58 4.16 1.77
N ALA A 48 11.43 3.11 2.59
CA ALA A 48 10.84 3.22 3.92
C ALA A 48 11.70 4.09 4.84
N LEU A 49 13.03 3.88 4.87
CA LEU A 49 13.97 4.67 5.65
C LEU A 49 13.98 6.14 5.22
N ASN A 50 13.96 6.41 3.92
CA ASN A 50 13.91 7.78 3.38
C ASN A 50 12.58 8.47 3.68
N ALA A 51 11.48 7.71 3.84
CA ALA A 51 10.20 8.21 4.31
C ALA A 51 10.15 8.40 5.84
N GLY A 52 11.26 8.10 6.56
CA GLY A 52 11.42 8.31 7.99
C GLY A 52 10.83 7.21 8.87
N TYR A 53 10.62 5.99 8.34
CA TYR A 53 10.31 4.83 9.17
C TYR A 53 11.56 4.37 9.93
N GLU A 54 11.37 3.97 11.19
CA GLU A 54 12.47 3.58 12.08
C GLU A 54 12.75 2.07 11.97
N PRO A 55 13.99 1.66 11.63
CA PRO A 55 14.39 0.27 11.65
C PRO A 55 14.59 -0.22 13.10
N LEU A 56 14.18 -1.47 13.37
CA LEU A 56 14.44 -2.17 14.64
C LEU A 56 15.57 -3.17 14.50
N SER A 57 15.61 -3.89 13.39
CA SER A 57 16.66 -4.85 13.08
C SER A 57 16.66 -5.14 11.58
N PHE A 58 17.77 -5.68 11.11
CA PHE A 58 17.92 -6.20 9.76
C PHE A 58 18.17 -7.71 9.80
N LEU A 59 17.67 -8.42 8.79
CA LEU A 59 18.00 -9.81 8.52
C LEU A 59 18.57 -9.89 7.11
N VAL A 60 19.82 -10.33 6.98
CA VAL A 60 20.59 -10.25 5.73
C VAL A 60 21.29 -11.58 5.46
N GLU A 61 21.19 -12.08 4.23
CA GLU A 61 21.98 -13.23 3.81
C GLU A 61 23.48 -12.87 3.77
N HIS A 62 24.36 -13.77 4.20
CA HIS A 62 25.81 -13.55 4.31
C HIS A 62 26.41 -12.93 3.04
N LYS A 63 26.08 -13.48 1.87
CA LYS A 63 26.62 -13.01 0.58
C LYS A 63 26.21 -11.57 0.22
N ASP A 64 25.10 -11.07 0.79
CA ASP A 64 24.53 -9.76 0.47
C ASP A 64 25.01 -8.64 1.42
N LEU A 65 25.76 -8.98 2.50
CA LEU A 65 26.32 -8.01 3.45
C LEU A 65 27.23 -6.97 2.78
N GLU A 66 27.99 -7.37 1.77
CA GLU A 66 28.91 -6.50 1.03
C GLU A 66 28.29 -5.95 -0.29
N GLY A 67 27.02 -6.27 -0.57
CA GLY A 67 26.27 -5.83 -1.74
C GLY A 67 25.46 -4.55 -1.52
N GLU A 68 24.26 -4.52 -2.10
CA GLU A 68 23.31 -3.37 -1.98
C GLU A 68 22.94 -3.09 -0.51
N ALA A 69 22.95 -4.10 0.36
CA ALA A 69 22.65 -3.96 1.78
C ALA A 69 23.67 -3.09 2.51
N LYS A 70 24.95 -3.15 2.13
CA LYS A 70 26.06 -2.48 2.82
C LYS A 70 25.80 -0.99 3.05
N GLN A 71 25.41 -0.27 2.01
CA GLN A 71 25.18 1.18 2.07
C GLN A 71 24.05 1.53 3.04
N ILE A 72 23.02 0.67 3.13
CA ILE A 72 21.92 0.84 4.07
C ILE A 72 22.41 0.59 5.50
N LEU A 73 23.11 -0.51 5.74
CA LEU A 73 23.59 -0.92 7.06
C LEU A 73 24.59 0.09 7.66
N GLU A 74 25.46 0.69 6.84
CA GLU A 74 26.41 1.70 7.27
C GLU A 74 25.74 3.00 7.76
N ARG A 75 24.52 3.30 7.29
CA ARG A 75 23.73 4.46 7.78
C ARG A 75 23.13 4.24 9.16
N TYR A 76 23.03 2.97 9.61
CA TYR A 76 22.36 2.59 10.86
C TYR A 76 23.25 1.65 11.71
N PRO A 77 24.46 2.10 12.13
CA PRO A 77 25.47 1.25 12.76
C PRO A 77 25.04 0.68 14.13
N GLU A 78 24.06 1.29 14.77
CA GLU A 78 23.56 0.87 16.10
C GLU A 78 22.43 -0.17 16.01
N ILE A 79 21.86 -0.37 14.81
CA ILE A 79 20.77 -1.33 14.63
C ILE A 79 21.32 -2.74 14.45
N PRO A 80 20.80 -3.77 15.15
CA PRO A 80 21.27 -5.13 15.02
C PRO A 80 21.03 -5.69 13.60
N VAL A 81 22.03 -6.39 13.09
CA VAL A 81 22.02 -7.06 11.79
C VAL A 81 22.18 -8.56 12.01
N TYR A 82 21.10 -9.29 11.93
CA TYR A 82 21.13 -10.75 11.97
C TYR A 82 21.55 -11.30 10.60
N THR A 83 22.44 -12.29 10.59
CA THR A 83 22.94 -12.88 9.34
C THR A 83 23.12 -14.37 9.46
N ALA A 84 22.94 -15.07 8.35
CA ALA A 84 23.22 -16.48 8.18
C ALA A 84 23.35 -16.85 6.70
N GLU A 85 23.75 -18.10 6.45
CA GLU A 85 23.75 -18.71 5.14
C GLU A 85 22.33 -18.91 4.60
N TYR A 86 22.20 -19.00 3.27
CA TYR A 86 20.92 -19.13 2.56
C TYR A 86 20.00 -20.23 3.13
N ASP A 87 20.55 -21.46 3.31
CA ASP A 87 19.75 -22.61 3.76
C ASP A 87 19.19 -22.40 5.18
N VAL A 88 19.93 -21.75 6.06
CA VAL A 88 19.50 -21.40 7.42
C VAL A 88 18.34 -20.38 7.35
N LEU A 89 18.48 -19.35 6.54
CA LEU A 89 17.44 -18.33 6.38
C LEU A 89 16.17 -18.90 5.75
N VAL A 90 16.28 -19.73 4.72
CA VAL A 90 15.11 -20.40 4.12
C VAL A 90 14.45 -21.33 5.10
N GLY A 91 15.23 -22.10 5.88
CA GLY A 91 14.71 -22.99 6.93
C GLY A 91 13.95 -22.21 8.01
N MET A 92 14.39 -21.02 8.37
CA MET A 92 13.77 -20.16 9.38
C MET A 92 12.50 -19.46 8.86
N THR A 93 12.57 -18.84 7.67
CA THR A 93 11.49 -18.01 7.13
C THR A 93 10.48 -18.79 6.29
N GLY A 94 10.83 -19.99 5.84
CA GLY A 94 10.02 -20.80 4.93
C GLY A 94 10.04 -20.34 3.47
N TYR A 95 10.86 -19.33 3.12
CA TYR A 95 11.02 -18.81 1.75
C TYR A 95 12.39 -18.17 1.55
N ALA A 96 12.80 -18.08 0.30
CA ALA A 96 14.01 -17.35 -0.08
C ALA A 96 13.80 -15.84 0.08
N LEU A 97 14.76 -15.14 0.72
CA LEU A 97 14.68 -13.68 0.86
C LEU A 97 14.82 -13.02 -0.52
N ALA A 98 13.93 -12.08 -0.83
CA ALA A 98 14.04 -11.32 -2.05
C ALA A 98 15.26 -10.38 -1.96
N ARG A 99 16.28 -10.63 -2.80
CA ARG A 99 17.55 -9.91 -2.77
C ARG A 99 18.21 -9.91 -1.40
N GLY A 100 18.04 -11.00 -0.64
CA GLY A 100 18.79 -11.32 0.55
C GLY A 100 18.62 -10.41 1.77
N MET A 101 17.60 -9.50 1.82
CA MET A 101 17.46 -8.55 2.92
C MET A 101 16.01 -8.33 3.35
N LEU A 102 15.78 -8.40 4.67
CA LEU A 102 14.57 -7.94 5.36
C LEU A 102 14.91 -6.88 6.40
N CYS A 103 13.95 -6.03 6.75
CA CYS A 103 14.04 -5.09 7.85
C CYS A 103 12.72 -5.07 8.63
N ALA A 104 12.79 -5.29 9.95
CA ALA A 104 11.68 -5.04 10.84
C ALA A 104 11.64 -3.55 11.17
N MET A 105 10.48 -2.91 10.97
CA MET A 105 10.33 -1.47 11.09
C MET A 105 9.11 -1.11 11.95
N LYS A 106 9.19 0.00 12.67
CA LYS A 106 8.06 0.55 13.41
C LYS A 106 7.05 1.17 12.46
N ARG A 107 5.76 0.88 12.68
CA ARG A 107 4.67 1.62 12.05
C ARG A 107 4.56 3.03 12.62
N ARG A 108 3.93 3.92 11.89
CA ARG A 108 3.66 5.29 12.30
C ARG A 108 2.15 5.49 12.46
N ARG A 109 1.75 6.46 13.27
CA ARG A 109 0.36 6.92 13.26
C ARG A 109 0.04 7.51 11.90
N LEU A 110 -1.10 7.11 11.36
CA LEU A 110 -1.57 7.62 10.09
C LEU A 110 -2.24 8.99 10.29
N PRO A 111 -2.12 9.90 9.33
CA PRO A 111 -2.85 11.16 9.34
C PRO A 111 -4.35 10.92 9.17
N SER A 112 -5.17 11.91 9.48
CA SER A 112 -6.61 11.87 9.20
C SER A 112 -6.90 12.02 7.71
N VAL A 113 -8.12 11.70 7.29
CA VAL A 113 -8.58 11.91 5.90
C VAL A 113 -8.52 13.39 5.54
N GLU A 114 -8.92 14.28 6.45
CA GLU A 114 -8.91 15.72 6.27
C GLU A 114 -7.48 16.25 6.08
N GLU A 115 -6.53 15.80 6.90
CA GLU A 115 -5.11 16.19 6.78
C GLU A 115 -4.53 15.79 5.43
N ILE A 116 -4.81 14.57 4.95
CA ILE A 116 -4.36 14.10 3.64
C ILE A 116 -5.00 14.90 2.51
N CYS A 117 -6.31 15.16 2.60
CA CYS A 117 -7.07 15.78 1.52
C CYS A 117 -6.87 17.31 1.41
N GLN A 118 -6.21 17.97 2.37
CA GLN A 118 -6.11 19.41 2.45
C GLN A 118 -5.52 20.07 1.20
N ASN A 119 -4.49 19.47 0.60
CA ASN A 119 -3.77 20.03 -0.57
C ASN A 119 -3.77 19.05 -1.75
N THR A 120 -4.79 18.22 -1.87
CA THR A 120 -4.89 17.20 -2.91
C THR A 120 -6.03 17.52 -3.88
N SER A 121 -5.90 17.04 -5.10
CA SER A 121 -6.90 17.21 -6.17
C SER A 121 -7.27 15.91 -6.85
N ARG A 122 -6.45 14.88 -6.72
CA ARG A 122 -6.65 13.56 -7.34
C ARG A 122 -6.37 12.48 -6.30
N ILE A 123 -7.42 11.85 -5.78
CA ILE A 123 -7.29 10.79 -4.78
C ILE A 123 -7.94 9.49 -5.26
N ALA A 124 -7.39 8.36 -4.83
CA ALA A 124 -8.01 7.06 -5.01
C ALA A 124 -8.66 6.61 -3.69
N ILE A 125 -9.84 6.02 -3.77
CA ILE A 125 -10.52 5.38 -2.63
C ILE A 125 -10.67 3.90 -2.95
N LEU A 126 -10.18 3.04 -2.07
CA LEU A 126 -10.22 1.59 -2.25
C LEU A 126 -11.27 0.96 -1.36
N GLU A 127 -12.23 0.25 -1.96
CA GLU A 127 -13.31 -0.44 -1.27
C GLU A 127 -13.11 -1.96 -1.35
N ASN A 128 -12.87 -2.59 -0.18
CA ASN A 128 -12.75 -4.05 -0.02
C ASN A 128 -11.69 -4.71 -0.94
N VAL A 129 -10.63 -4.03 -1.27
CA VAL A 129 -9.50 -4.61 -2.01
C VAL A 129 -8.67 -5.47 -1.05
N VAL A 130 -9.01 -6.75 -0.95
CA VAL A 130 -8.43 -7.67 0.05
C VAL A 130 -7.13 -8.33 -0.37
N ASN A 131 -6.79 -8.33 -1.66
CA ASN A 131 -5.55 -8.94 -2.15
C ASN A 131 -4.37 -7.96 -2.00
N PRO A 132 -3.34 -8.27 -1.18
CA PRO A 132 -2.20 -7.39 -0.99
C PRO A 132 -1.38 -7.17 -2.27
N THR A 133 -1.45 -8.08 -3.25
CA THR A 133 -0.83 -7.88 -4.57
C THR A 133 -1.51 -6.74 -5.32
N ASN A 134 -2.84 -6.68 -5.30
CA ASN A 134 -3.59 -5.60 -5.94
C ASN A 134 -3.35 -4.26 -5.22
N ILE A 135 -3.36 -4.25 -3.88
CA ILE A 135 -2.99 -3.05 -3.11
C ILE A 135 -1.62 -2.52 -3.56
N GLY A 136 -0.59 -3.38 -3.57
CA GLY A 136 0.75 -2.97 -3.99
C GLY A 136 0.81 -2.44 -5.42
N ALA A 137 0.11 -3.06 -6.35
CA ALA A 137 0.07 -2.64 -7.76
C ALA A 137 -0.69 -1.31 -7.92
N ILE A 138 -1.81 -1.12 -7.21
CA ILE A 138 -2.57 0.15 -7.19
C ILE A 138 -1.70 1.28 -6.65
N PHE A 139 -1.02 1.09 -5.51
CA PHE A 139 -0.11 2.09 -4.95
C PHE A 139 1.02 2.46 -5.91
N ARG A 140 1.57 1.47 -6.64
CA ARG A 140 2.59 1.72 -7.65
C ARG A 140 2.06 2.56 -8.80
N SER A 141 0.87 2.25 -9.29
CA SER A 141 0.21 3.02 -10.35
C SER A 141 -0.17 4.42 -9.87
N ALA A 142 -0.71 4.57 -8.66
CA ALA A 142 -1.07 5.85 -8.07
C ALA A 142 0.13 6.79 -7.96
N ALA A 143 1.25 6.29 -7.41
CA ALA A 143 2.48 7.08 -7.29
C ALA A 143 3.08 7.46 -8.66
N ALA A 144 2.93 6.60 -9.68
CA ALA A 144 3.47 6.85 -11.02
C ALA A 144 2.58 7.76 -11.88
N LEU A 145 1.28 7.81 -11.63
CA LEU A 145 0.26 8.37 -12.53
C LEU A 145 -0.49 9.57 -11.91
N HIS A 146 0.23 10.40 -11.14
CA HIS A 146 -0.23 11.69 -10.64
C HIS A 146 -1.42 11.66 -9.68
N MET A 147 -1.58 10.57 -8.91
CA MET A 147 -2.48 10.58 -7.76
C MET A 147 -1.78 11.20 -6.56
N ASP A 148 -2.48 12.05 -5.85
CA ASP A 148 -1.94 12.77 -4.69
C ASP A 148 -2.00 11.92 -3.41
N ALA A 149 -3.01 11.05 -3.28
CA ALA A 149 -3.21 10.20 -2.11
C ALA A 149 -4.05 8.96 -2.40
N VAL A 150 -3.98 7.98 -1.48
CA VAL A 150 -4.84 6.77 -1.48
C VAL A 150 -5.55 6.67 -0.12
N LEU A 151 -6.87 6.58 -0.15
CA LEU A 151 -7.71 6.32 1.02
C LEU A 151 -8.24 4.89 0.97
N LEU A 152 -8.32 4.24 2.13
CA LEU A 152 -8.78 2.85 2.23
C LEU A 152 -9.96 2.75 3.19
N ILE A 153 -10.92 1.90 2.87
CA ILE A 153 -11.91 1.48 3.87
C ILE A 153 -11.36 0.28 4.66
N SER A 154 -11.95 0.04 5.83
CA SER A 154 -11.45 -0.96 6.79
C SER A 154 -11.40 -2.41 6.28
N GLY A 155 -12.08 -2.74 5.18
CA GLY A 155 -12.04 -4.06 4.53
C GLY A 155 -10.86 -4.31 3.60
N CYS A 156 -10.01 -3.30 3.34
CA CYS A 156 -8.84 -3.45 2.48
C CYS A 156 -7.68 -4.12 3.20
N SER A 157 -6.85 -4.86 2.44
CA SER A 157 -5.53 -5.30 2.91
C SER A 157 -4.65 -4.11 3.26
N ASP A 158 -3.83 -4.30 4.28
CA ASP A 158 -2.90 -3.26 4.74
C ASP A 158 -1.78 -3.02 3.71
N PRO A 159 -1.52 -1.74 3.33
CA PRO A 159 -0.47 -1.38 2.39
C PRO A 159 0.95 -1.72 2.87
N LEU A 160 1.17 -1.84 4.19
CA LEU A 160 2.45 -2.21 4.78
C LEU A 160 2.63 -3.72 4.97
N TYR A 161 1.66 -4.54 4.58
CA TYR A 161 1.91 -5.98 4.49
C TYR A 161 3.07 -6.22 3.54
N ARG A 162 3.98 -7.10 3.92
CA ARG A 162 5.23 -7.38 3.20
C ARG A 162 5.01 -7.54 1.70
N ARG A 163 3.97 -8.32 1.31
CA ARG A 163 3.64 -8.55 -0.10
C ARG A 163 3.21 -7.26 -0.81
N ALA A 164 2.39 -6.42 -0.19
CA ALA A 164 1.94 -5.16 -0.76
C ALA A 164 3.12 -4.18 -0.93
N ALA A 165 3.91 -3.99 0.11
CA ALA A 165 5.09 -3.13 0.08
C ALA A 165 6.11 -3.58 -1.00
N ARG A 166 6.33 -4.90 -1.14
CA ARG A 166 7.21 -5.47 -2.16
C ARG A 166 6.67 -5.28 -3.58
N VAL A 167 5.41 -5.60 -3.84
CA VAL A 167 4.78 -5.43 -5.16
C VAL A 167 4.76 -3.97 -5.59
N SER A 168 4.51 -3.07 -4.66
CA SER A 168 4.59 -1.63 -4.90
C SER A 168 6.01 -1.15 -5.18
N MET A 169 7.03 -1.98 -4.99
CA MET A 169 8.43 -1.57 -4.97
C MET A 169 8.71 -0.46 -3.94
N GLY A 170 7.92 -0.40 -2.86
CA GLY A 170 8.03 0.62 -1.81
C GLY A 170 7.37 1.96 -2.14
N THR A 171 6.55 2.09 -3.19
CA THR A 171 5.81 3.33 -3.45
C THR A 171 4.74 3.62 -2.40
N VAL A 172 4.33 2.62 -1.60
CA VAL A 172 3.50 2.81 -0.40
C VAL A 172 4.11 3.80 0.61
N PHE A 173 5.42 4.03 0.56
CA PHE A 173 6.12 5.00 1.40
C PHE A 173 6.28 6.38 0.73
N GLN A 174 5.93 6.50 -0.55
CA GLN A 174 6.12 7.71 -1.35
C GLN A 174 4.84 8.50 -1.59
N ILE A 175 3.67 7.84 -1.54
CA ILE A 175 2.36 8.46 -1.69
C ILE A 175 1.63 8.48 -0.33
N PRO A 176 1.05 9.61 0.10
CA PRO A 176 0.27 9.67 1.33
C PRO A 176 -0.94 8.73 1.28
N TRP A 177 -1.24 8.09 2.41
CA TRP A 177 -2.42 7.24 2.52
C TRP A 177 -2.92 7.14 3.96
N THR A 178 -4.20 6.83 4.12
CA THR A 178 -4.82 6.54 5.41
C THR A 178 -6.07 5.68 5.25
N TYR A 179 -6.62 5.22 6.36
CA TYR A 179 -7.94 4.61 6.41
C TYR A 179 -9.00 5.64 6.78
N PHE A 180 -10.23 5.44 6.29
CA PHE A 180 -11.39 6.07 6.90
C PHE A 180 -11.53 5.62 8.35
N ASP A 181 -11.99 6.50 9.23
CA ASP A 181 -12.22 6.17 10.64
C ASP A 181 -13.18 4.98 10.72
N LYS A 182 -12.84 3.99 11.55
CA LYS A 182 -13.68 2.81 11.79
C LYS A 182 -15.06 3.15 12.38
N LYS A 183 -15.20 4.34 12.98
CA LYS A 183 -16.46 4.84 13.53
C LYS A 183 -17.35 5.48 12.48
N SER A 184 -16.80 5.90 11.34
CA SER A 184 -17.56 6.45 10.22
C SER A 184 -18.13 5.31 9.39
N SER A 185 -19.42 5.38 9.07
CA SER A 185 -20.02 4.43 8.14
C SER A 185 -19.51 4.68 6.72
N TRP A 186 -19.27 3.60 6.00
CA TRP A 186 -18.99 3.66 4.57
C TRP A 186 -20.14 2.96 3.81
N PRO A 187 -20.68 3.57 2.74
CA PRO A 187 -20.25 4.84 2.12
C PRO A 187 -20.83 6.09 2.77
N GLU A 188 -21.86 5.99 3.60
CA GLU A 188 -22.74 7.09 4.02
C GLU A 188 -21.97 8.31 4.58
N ASP A 189 -21.21 8.15 5.64
CA ASP A 189 -20.46 9.27 6.26
C ASP A 189 -19.16 9.56 5.49
N GLY A 190 -18.44 8.51 5.08
CA GLY A 190 -17.18 8.64 4.37
C GLY A 190 -17.34 9.37 3.04
N MET A 191 -18.37 9.07 2.25
CA MET A 191 -18.65 9.73 0.98
C MET A 191 -18.98 11.21 1.18
N LYS A 192 -19.84 11.52 2.15
CA LYS A 192 -20.18 12.92 2.49
C LYS A 192 -18.97 13.72 2.93
N SER A 193 -18.04 13.11 3.70
CA SER A 193 -16.81 13.78 4.14
C SER A 193 -15.94 14.19 2.95
N ILE A 194 -15.76 13.32 1.96
CA ILE A 194 -14.99 13.59 0.75
C ILE A 194 -15.67 14.67 -0.11
N GLN A 195 -16.98 14.60 -0.29
CA GLN A 195 -17.73 15.60 -1.04
C GLN A 195 -17.69 16.98 -0.36
N ASN A 196 -17.75 17.04 0.98
CA ASN A 196 -17.59 18.28 1.75
C ASN A 196 -16.17 18.89 1.63
N LEU A 197 -15.14 18.08 1.35
CA LEU A 197 -13.79 18.56 1.03
C LEU A 197 -13.65 19.05 -0.43
N GLY A 198 -14.76 19.06 -1.17
CA GLY A 198 -14.87 19.61 -2.53
C GLY A 198 -14.53 18.61 -3.63
N PHE A 199 -14.38 17.31 -3.31
CA PHE A 199 -14.15 16.28 -4.33
C PHE A 199 -15.46 15.88 -5.01
N LYS A 200 -15.39 15.71 -6.34
CA LYS A 200 -16.36 14.93 -7.09
C LYS A 200 -15.97 13.47 -7.06
N THR A 201 -16.90 12.61 -6.70
CA THR A 201 -16.67 11.17 -6.51
C THR A 201 -17.03 10.40 -7.78
N VAL A 202 -16.15 9.48 -8.18
CA VAL A 202 -16.24 8.72 -9.43
C VAL A 202 -16.22 7.23 -9.10
N ALA A 203 -17.35 6.55 -9.20
CA ALA A 203 -17.44 5.10 -9.09
C ALA A 203 -16.94 4.42 -10.37
N MET A 204 -15.88 3.62 -10.28
CA MET A 204 -15.45 2.76 -11.40
C MET A 204 -16.31 1.51 -11.45
N ALA A 205 -17.37 1.54 -12.25
CA ALA A 205 -18.34 0.45 -12.35
C ALA A 205 -18.96 0.33 -13.75
N LEU A 206 -19.21 -0.91 -14.16
CA LEU A 206 -19.86 -1.21 -15.43
C LEU A 206 -21.39 -1.21 -15.23
N ARG A 207 -22.04 -0.13 -15.66
CA ARG A 207 -23.50 0.00 -15.69
C ARG A 207 -23.92 0.58 -17.04
N ASP A 208 -25.18 0.40 -17.40
CA ASP A 208 -25.71 0.89 -18.68
C ASP A 208 -25.64 2.42 -18.80
N ASP A 209 -25.86 3.11 -17.70
CA ASP A 209 -25.85 4.58 -17.56
C ASP A 209 -24.46 5.17 -17.25
N SER A 210 -23.39 4.34 -17.22
CA SER A 210 -22.04 4.82 -16.92
C SER A 210 -21.47 5.67 -18.08
N PHE A 211 -20.82 6.76 -17.70
CA PHE A 211 -20.03 7.56 -18.64
C PHE A 211 -18.77 6.83 -19.06
N SER A 212 -18.29 7.11 -20.26
CA SER A 212 -16.96 6.67 -20.66
C SER A 212 -15.90 7.44 -19.87
N ILE A 213 -14.80 6.76 -19.53
CA ILE A 213 -13.71 7.31 -18.70
C ILE A 213 -13.06 8.57 -19.31
N ASP A 214 -13.10 8.72 -20.63
CA ASP A 214 -12.57 9.85 -21.38
C ASP A 214 -13.57 11.02 -21.55
N ALA A 215 -14.70 10.97 -20.82
CA ALA A 215 -15.71 12.03 -20.89
C ALA A 215 -15.12 13.39 -20.45
N PRO A 216 -15.21 14.45 -21.30
CA PRO A 216 -14.55 15.76 -21.02
C PRO A 216 -14.94 16.41 -19.70
N LYS A 217 -16.17 16.16 -19.23
CA LYS A 217 -16.65 16.69 -17.95
C LYS A 217 -15.86 16.20 -16.75
N LEU A 218 -15.35 14.95 -16.78
CA LEU A 218 -14.55 14.39 -15.70
C LEU A 218 -13.18 15.07 -15.60
N LEU A 219 -12.60 15.38 -16.76
CA LEU A 219 -11.31 16.07 -16.85
C LEU A 219 -11.37 17.53 -16.43
N ALA A 220 -12.57 18.16 -16.52
CA ALA A 220 -12.81 19.53 -16.12
C ALA A 220 -12.96 19.71 -14.59
N GLU A 221 -13.18 18.63 -13.85
CA GLU A 221 -13.33 18.72 -12.40
C GLU A 221 -12.04 19.10 -11.70
N GLU A 222 -12.11 20.06 -10.77
CA GLU A 222 -10.94 20.51 -10.02
C GLU A 222 -10.40 19.43 -9.09
N LYS A 223 -11.31 18.72 -8.40
CA LYS A 223 -10.98 17.66 -7.46
C LYS A 223 -11.77 16.40 -7.80
N LEU A 224 -11.06 15.27 -7.99
CA LEU A 224 -11.66 13.96 -8.22
C LEU A 224 -11.21 12.93 -7.18
N ALA A 225 -12.17 12.17 -6.67
CA ALA A 225 -11.96 10.98 -5.87
C ALA A 225 -12.41 9.74 -6.68
N ILE A 226 -11.46 8.91 -7.09
CA ILE A 226 -11.70 7.72 -7.92
C ILE A 226 -11.91 6.53 -7.00
N VAL A 227 -13.13 5.98 -6.98
CA VAL A 227 -13.52 4.85 -6.12
C VAL A 227 -13.39 3.55 -6.89
N LEU A 228 -12.59 2.62 -6.36
CA LEU A 228 -12.26 1.33 -6.94
C LEU A 228 -12.70 0.21 -5.99
N GLY A 229 -13.48 -0.74 -6.49
CA GLY A 229 -13.99 -1.88 -5.72
C GLY A 229 -13.13 -3.12 -5.81
N THR A 230 -13.54 -4.16 -5.08
CA THR A 230 -12.90 -5.47 -5.11
C THR A 230 -13.07 -6.19 -6.45
N GLU A 231 -12.28 -7.24 -6.67
CA GLU A 231 -12.46 -8.16 -7.80
C GLU A 231 -13.72 -9.01 -7.60
N GLY A 232 -14.45 -9.25 -8.66
CA GLY A 232 -15.69 -10.04 -8.69
C GLY A 232 -16.91 -9.17 -8.40
N ASP A 233 -17.17 -8.83 -7.16
CA ASP A 233 -18.37 -8.08 -6.75
C ASP A 233 -18.33 -6.59 -7.10
N GLY A 234 -17.13 -6.03 -7.33
CA GLY A 234 -16.94 -4.62 -7.64
C GLY A 234 -17.23 -3.70 -6.44
N LEU A 235 -17.85 -2.56 -6.69
CA LEU A 235 -18.30 -1.60 -5.69
C LEU A 235 -19.69 -1.98 -5.17
N ALA A 236 -19.95 -1.73 -3.89
CA ALA A 236 -21.29 -1.89 -3.32
C ALA A 236 -22.29 -0.99 -4.05
N SER A 237 -23.53 -1.46 -4.22
CA SER A 237 -24.58 -0.70 -4.93
C SER A 237 -24.84 0.67 -4.29
N GLN A 238 -24.75 0.76 -2.96
CA GLN A 238 -24.91 2.03 -2.24
C GLN A 238 -23.73 2.98 -2.54
N THR A 239 -22.49 2.48 -2.59
CA THR A 239 -21.31 3.28 -2.97
C THR A 239 -21.48 3.88 -4.36
N ILE A 240 -21.96 3.08 -5.33
CA ILE A 240 -22.23 3.55 -6.69
C ILE A 240 -23.31 4.64 -6.69
N ALA A 241 -24.40 4.44 -5.92
CA ALA A 241 -25.51 5.37 -5.85
C ALA A 241 -25.14 6.73 -5.21
N ASP A 242 -24.19 6.72 -4.25
CA ASP A 242 -23.77 7.90 -3.53
C ASP A 242 -22.67 8.70 -4.24
N CYS A 243 -22.05 8.14 -5.31
CA CYS A 243 -21.07 8.83 -6.13
C CYS A 243 -21.70 9.87 -7.07
N ASP A 244 -20.99 10.99 -7.32
CA ASP A 244 -21.42 12.00 -8.29
C ASP A 244 -21.43 11.48 -9.74
N TYR A 245 -20.53 10.55 -10.06
CA TYR A 245 -20.40 9.94 -11.38
C TYR A 245 -20.21 8.44 -11.30
N THR A 246 -20.81 7.71 -12.23
CA THR A 246 -20.47 6.30 -12.51
C THR A 246 -19.77 6.23 -13.86
N VAL A 247 -18.60 5.60 -13.88
CA VAL A 247 -17.68 5.64 -15.03
C VAL A 247 -17.22 4.23 -15.40
N LYS A 248 -17.17 3.95 -16.67
CA LYS A 248 -16.67 2.68 -17.21
C LYS A 248 -15.49 2.88 -18.14
N ILE A 249 -14.58 1.92 -18.14
CA ILE A 249 -13.57 1.75 -19.19
C ILE A 249 -14.26 1.00 -20.35
N PRO A 250 -14.34 1.55 -21.56
CA PRO A 250 -14.91 0.84 -22.70
C PRO A 250 -14.15 -0.44 -22.97
N MET A 251 -14.87 -1.56 -23.01
CA MET A 251 -14.31 -2.90 -23.27
C MET A 251 -14.69 -3.39 -24.66
N SER A 252 -13.91 -4.35 -25.18
CA SER A 252 -14.17 -5.04 -26.42
C SER A 252 -14.29 -6.56 -26.22
N HIS A 253 -14.73 -7.29 -27.23
CA HIS A 253 -14.81 -8.76 -27.26
C HIS A 253 -15.67 -9.39 -26.16
N GLY A 254 -16.64 -8.65 -25.59
CA GLY A 254 -17.50 -9.16 -24.51
C GLY A 254 -16.79 -9.33 -23.16
N VAL A 255 -15.65 -8.67 -22.95
CA VAL A 255 -14.99 -8.63 -21.65
C VAL A 255 -15.72 -7.63 -20.75
N ASP A 256 -16.15 -8.08 -19.57
CA ASP A 256 -16.94 -7.26 -18.64
C ASP A 256 -16.07 -6.35 -17.74
N SER A 257 -14.88 -6.81 -17.34
CA SER A 257 -14.03 -6.06 -16.41
C SER A 257 -12.54 -6.36 -16.57
N LEU A 258 -11.70 -5.49 -16.01
CA LEU A 258 -10.28 -5.70 -15.79
C LEU A 258 -10.03 -6.03 -14.32
N ASN A 259 -8.92 -6.74 -14.05
CA ASN A 259 -8.37 -6.80 -12.68
C ASN A 259 -8.28 -5.38 -12.11
N VAL A 260 -8.61 -5.20 -10.83
CA VAL A 260 -8.70 -3.87 -10.19
C VAL A 260 -7.40 -3.06 -10.28
N ALA A 261 -6.23 -3.71 -10.23
CA ALA A 261 -4.95 -3.03 -10.39
C ALA A 261 -4.73 -2.54 -11.82
N ALA A 262 -5.19 -3.29 -12.84
CA ALA A 262 -5.15 -2.85 -14.23
C ALA A 262 -6.16 -1.71 -14.48
N ALA A 263 -7.39 -1.85 -13.97
CA ALA A 263 -8.41 -0.80 -14.05
C ALA A 263 -7.93 0.50 -13.39
N SER A 264 -7.26 0.41 -12.22
CA SER A 264 -6.70 1.57 -11.54
C SER A 264 -5.64 2.28 -12.36
N ALA A 265 -4.75 1.54 -13.04
CA ALA A 265 -3.72 2.15 -13.89
C ALA A 265 -4.32 2.93 -15.05
N VAL A 266 -5.36 2.40 -15.72
CA VAL A 266 -6.10 3.08 -16.78
C VAL A 266 -6.80 4.33 -16.23
N ALA A 267 -7.49 4.19 -15.09
CA ALA A 267 -8.21 5.29 -14.46
C ALA A 267 -7.27 6.43 -14.04
N PHE A 268 -6.14 6.11 -13.42
CA PHE A 268 -5.16 7.11 -13.00
C PHE A 268 -4.44 7.76 -14.18
N TRP A 269 -4.19 7.02 -15.26
CA TRP A 269 -3.64 7.60 -16.49
C TRP A 269 -4.58 8.64 -17.10
N GLU A 270 -5.87 8.34 -17.21
CA GLU A 270 -6.85 9.23 -17.84
C GLU A 270 -7.27 10.37 -16.91
N LEU A 271 -7.58 10.08 -15.64
CA LEU A 271 -8.19 11.04 -14.71
C LEU A 271 -7.19 11.70 -13.74
N GLY A 272 -5.97 11.16 -13.58
CA GLY A 272 -4.97 11.67 -12.64
C GLY A 272 -4.34 13.01 -13.06
N ARG A 273 -4.36 13.35 -14.33
CA ARG A 273 -3.75 14.60 -14.84
C ARG A 273 -4.76 15.74 -14.84
N LYS A 274 -4.37 16.91 -14.30
CA LYS A 274 -4.97 18.18 -14.72
C LYS A 274 -4.47 18.47 -16.16
N ARG A 275 -5.36 18.49 -17.11
CA ARG A 275 -5.06 18.98 -18.47
C ARG A 275 -5.19 20.47 -18.52
#